data_8e87dcf71b5761cef5e9286ddb4328d5
#
_entry.id   8e87dcf71b5761cef5e9286ddb4328d5
#
_cell.length_a   1.000
_cell.length_b   1.000
_cell.length_c   1.000
_cell.angle_alpha   90.00
_cell.angle_beta   90.00
_cell.angle_gamma   90.00
#
_symmetry.space_group_name_H-M   'P 1'
#
loop_
_entity.id
_entity.type
_entity.pdbx_description
1 polymer ?
#
loop_
_entity_poly.entity_id
_entity_poly.type
_entity_poly.pdbx_seq_one_letter_code
_entity_poly.pdbx_strand_id
1 'polypeptide(L)'
;GLVGSEMCIRDRAAYKGITVNGGTLNIGSADAPKTQLTLGTDGLSVTGNSTVTITTSSTTVDGLGNPFVTSSGNITLGDGTGEVTLVMTNLDTLVTGSTETLNMELFKTTDGALVSLGDNVTLQDMILSSLYENLSLTTNDSMTAIILTGTARTENIFRDSSLTRNAATGADLLWNSRYHMEEGTTLRDFYTSVLLSQNAGDYSGAARKLAAAAGSTVTSLGIAQRDSLRDQMGWIRNRVAQMGVNPAYVHEDMPYFHMWMQGTGSYAKLDTKGDESGYELTTWGGTVGMDVDINDNFTAGAAFTANYGSLTANAADTADGDLDSYYVNLFARYQSRKWSHLLILTGGWNDAKLTRTVDYGSGSYQAHGSTTGSGFGAMYELAYDIALNEDKSVILQPLFNASIVTTRMDGYSESGSAGNAGLRVEDQELTTAAVAVGARLSGLMGSNVFGREALGEIRVNVSQDMGDRRGQANVGFLADPSYTRPVYGAKVGSTAFQ
;
A
#
# COMPACT_ATOMS: atom_id res chain seq x y z
N GLY A 1 -10.84 -8.96 -53.70
CA GLY A 1 -11.15 -9.56 -52.40
C GLY A 1 -10.03 -10.46 -51.92
N LEU A 2 -9.65 -10.36 -50.66
CA LEU A 2 -8.67 -11.21 -50.03
C LEU A 2 -9.39 -12.44 -49.43
N VAL A 3 -8.96 -13.65 -49.80
CA VAL A 3 -9.44 -14.89 -49.20
C VAL A 3 -8.27 -15.49 -48.42
N GLY A 4 -8.44 -15.66 -47.11
CA GLY A 4 -7.47 -16.32 -46.21
C GLY A 4 -6.18 -15.56 -45.95
N SER A 5 -6.18 -14.20 -46.01
CA SER A 5 -5.01 -13.34 -45.79
C SER A 5 -5.31 -12.24 -44.78
N GLU A 6 -4.26 -11.67 -44.20
CA GLU A 6 -4.32 -10.53 -43.31
C GLU A 6 -4.26 -9.22 -44.10
N MET A 7 -5.19 -8.30 -43.84
CA MET A 7 -5.17 -6.94 -44.37
C MET A 7 -5.03 -5.94 -43.23
N CYS A 8 -3.99 -5.13 -43.26
CA CYS A 8 -3.77 -4.07 -42.29
C CYS A 8 -3.93 -2.69 -42.95
N ILE A 9 -4.83 -1.87 -42.43
CA ILE A 9 -5.09 -0.53 -42.92
C ILE A 9 -4.38 0.49 -42.03
N ARG A 10 -3.24 1.00 -42.53
CA ARG A 10 -2.41 1.96 -41.82
C ARG A 10 -2.51 3.41 -42.32
N ASP A 11 -2.99 3.62 -43.56
CA ASP A 11 -2.95 4.92 -44.22
C ASP A 11 -4.32 5.61 -44.33
N ARG A 12 -4.27 6.95 -44.46
CA ARG A 12 -5.44 7.84 -44.62
C ARG A 12 -6.09 7.82 -46.02
N ALA A 13 -5.73 6.88 -46.90
CA ALA A 13 -6.35 6.81 -48.23
C ALA A 13 -7.83 6.45 -48.14
N ALA A 14 -8.67 7.16 -48.82
CA ALA A 14 -10.08 6.78 -49.02
C ALA A 14 -10.11 5.50 -49.88
N TYR A 15 -10.58 4.41 -49.31
CA TYR A 15 -10.81 3.17 -50.04
C TYR A 15 -12.18 3.19 -50.68
N LYS A 16 -12.29 2.69 -51.91
CA LYS A 16 -13.61 2.56 -52.54
C LYS A 16 -14.49 1.55 -51.83
N GLY A 17 -13.89 0.49 -51.34
CA GLY A 17 -14.53 -0.55 -50.54
C GLY A 17 -13.56 -1.64 -50.12
N ILE A 18 -13.97 -2.45 -49.16
CA ILE A 18 -13.21 -3.55 -48.60
C ILE A 18 -14.09 -4.81 -48.54
N THR A 19 -13.58 -5.92 -49.05
CA THR A 19 -14.26 -7.22 -48.96
C THR A 19 -13.31 -8.21 -48.31
N VAL A 20 -13.74 -8.85 -47.20
CA VAL A 20 -13.05 -9.93 -46.51
C VAL A 20 -13.97 -11.15 -46.47
N ASN A 21 -13.49 -12.24 -47.01
CA ASN A 21 -14.22 -13.52 -46.99
C ASN A 21 -13.25 -14.60 -46.46
N GLY A 22 -13.28 -14.86 -45.18
CA GLY A 22 -12.31 -15.65 -44.45
C GLY A 22 -10.96 -14.95 -44.34
N GLY A 23 -10.51 -14.65 -43.10
CA GLY A 23 -9.24 -13.97 -42.82
C GLY A 23 -9.39 -12.83 -41.85
N THR A 24 -8.36 -11.96 -41.76
CA THR A 24 -8.31 -10.89 -40.77
C THR A 24 -8.25 -9.51 -41.41
N LEU A 25 -9.10 -8.61 -40.94
CA LEU A 25 -9.06 -7.18 -41.25
C LEU A 25 -8.62 -6.41 -40.00
N ASN A 26 -7.45 -5.77 -40.07
CA ASN A 26 -6.97 -4.89 -38.99
C ASN A 26 -7.18 -3.42 -39.39
N ILE A 27 -7.94 -2.68 -38.58
CA ILE A 27 -8.19 -1.26 -38.75
C ILE A 27 -7.44 -0.51 -37.64
N GLY A 28 -6.34 0.15 -38.02
CA GLY A 28 -5.37 0.69 -37.08
C GLY A 28 -4.36 -0.35 -36.59
N SER A 29 -3.40 0.07 -35.79
CA SER A 29 -2.43 -0.76 -35.07
C SER A 29 -2.02 -0.05 -33.78
N ALA A 30 -1.35 -0.75 -32.87
CA ALA A 30 -0.83 -0.14 -31.64
C ALA A 30 0.07 1.08 -31.92
N ASP A 31 0.88 1.02 -32.99
CA ASP A 31 1.79 2.12 -33.40
C ASP A 31 1.10 3.21 -34.23
N ALA A 32 -0.07 2.91 -34.81
CA ALA A 32 -0.84 3.82 -35.67
C ALA A 32 -2.34 3.58 -35.50
N PRO A 33 -2.89 3.90 -34.31
CA PRO A 33 -4.32 3.72 -34.06
C PRO A 33 -5.14 4.66 -34.95
N LYS A 34 -6.32 4.22 -35.35
CA LYS A 34 -7.23 5.01 -36.22
C LYS A 34 -8.38 5.57 -35.41
N THR A 35 -8.68 6.85 -35.65
CA THR A 35 -9.89 7.47 -35.11
C THR A 35 -11.10 7.12 -35.94
N GLN A 36 -10.95 7.06 -37.25
CA GLN A 36 -12.04 6.76 -38.19
C GLN A 36 -11.51 6.20 -39.51
N LEU A 37 -12.17 5.18 -40.07
CA LEU A 37 -12.00 4.70 -41.43
C LEU A 37 -13.16 5.16 -42.30
N THR A 38 -12.87 5.83 -43.44
CA THR A 38 -13.89 6.23 -44.40
C THR A 38 -13.79 5.40 -45.66
N LEU A 39 -14.90 4.79 -46.05
CA LEU A 39 -15.05 3.97 -47.25
C LEU A 39 -15.98 4.64 -48.28
N GLY A 40 -15.72 4.36 -49.54
CA GLY A 40 -16.54 4.86 -50.67
C GLY A 40 -17.75 3.96 -50.95
N THR A 41 -18.22 4.07 -52.19
CA THR A 41 -19.47 3.45 -52.68
C THR A 41 -19.49 1.94 -52.72
N ASP A 42 -18.31 1.29 -52.71
CA ASP A 42 -18.24 -0.18 -52.75
C ASP A 42 -18.41 -0.78 -51.35
N GLY A 43 -18.35 0.03 -50.28
CA GLY A 43 -18.71 -0.32 -48.92
C GLY A 43 -17.75 -1.27 -48.21
N LEU A 44 -18.24 -1.96 -47.16
CA LEU A 44 -17.55 -2.98 -46.39
C LEU A 44 -18.35 -4.28 -46.43
N SER A 45 -17.67 -5.37 -46.78
CA SER A 45 -18.27 -6.70 -46.67
C SER A 45 -17.31 -7.64 -45.95
N VAL A 46 -17.73 -8.20 -44.79
CA VAL A 46 -16.98 -9.13 -43.99
C VAL A 46 -17.84 -10.38 -43.78
N THR A 47 -17.41 -11.47 -44.37
CA THR A 47 -18.17 -12.74 -44.41
C THR A 47 -17.24 -13.94 -44.19
N GLY A 48 -17.79 -15.13 -44.04
CA GLY A 48 -17.02 -16.35 -43.76
C GLY A 48 -16.38 -16.32 -42.38
N ASN A 49 -15.39 -17.18 -42.13
CA ASN A 49 -14.63 -17.19 -40.88
C ASN A 49 -13.64 -16.03 -40.86
N SER A 50 -14.09 -14.85 -40.44
CA SER A 50 -13.32 -13.61 -40.48
C SER A 50 -13.15 -12.98 -39.10
N THR A 51 -12.04 -12.29 -38.93
CA THR A 51 -11.79 -11.47 -37.75
C THR A 51 -11.63 -10.01 -38.17
N VAL A 52 -12.33 -9.11 -37.54
CA VAL A 52 -12.15 -7.66 -37.68
C VAL A 52 -11.58 -7.13 -36.39
N THR A 53 -10.35 -6.64 -36.44
CA THR A 53 -9.72 -5.99 -35.29
C THR A 53 -9.74 -4.48 -35.51
N ILE A 54 -10.32 -3.76 -34.57
CA ILE A 54 -10.32 -2.29 -34.55
C ILE A 54 -9.44 -1.82 -33.42
N THR A 55 -8.33 -1.15 -33.76
CA THR A 55 -7.44 -0.51 -32.79
C THR A 55 -7.67 1.01 -32.82
N THR A 56 -8.21 1.55 -31.73
CA THR A 56 -8.61 2.96 -31.66
C THR A 56 -7.53 3.82 -31.00
N SER A 57 -7.45 5.10 -31.35
CA SER A 57 -6.69 6.09 -30.60
C SER A 57 -7.61 6.73 -29.55
N SER A 58 -7.14 6.77 -28.34
CA SER A 58 -7.84 7.14 -27.13
C SER A 58 -8.29 8.57 -27.03
N THR A 59 -9.15 9.09 -27.76
CA THR A 59 -9.72 10.39 -27.40
C THR A 59 -11.17 10.48 -27.87
N THR A 60 -12.08 10.35 -26.94
CA THR A 60 -13.51 10.72 -27.05
C THR A 60 -14.32 9.92 -28.05
N VAL A 61 -14.94 8.86 -27.60
CA VAL A 61 -16.21 8.42 -28.15
C VAL A 61 -17.30 9.00 -27.27
N ASP A 62 -17.68 10.22 -27.59
CA ASP A 62 -18.87 10.86 -27.03
C ASP A 62 -20.12 10.27 -27.73
N GLY A 63 -20.54 9.09 -27.29
CA GLY A 63 -21.86 8.58 -27.67
C GLY A 63 -22.12 8.41 -29.17
N LEU A 64 -23.37 8.49 -29.53
CA LEU A 64 -23.88 8.41 -30.90
C LEU A 64 -23.32 9.55 -31.79
N GLY A 65 -22.57 9.22 -32.85
CA GLY A 65 -22.16 10.20 -33.86
C GLY A 65 -20.73 10.15 -34.36
N ASN A 66 -19.84 9.38 -33.72
CA ASN A 66 -18.45 9.21 -34.15
C ASN A 66 -18.12 7.73 -34.41
N PRO A 67 -18.64 7.11 -35.45
CA PRO A 67 -18.37 5.69 -35.75
C PRO A 67 -16.91 5.49 -36.16
N PHE A 68 -16.37 4.29 -35.87
CA PHE A 68 -15.02 3.90 -36.30
C PHE A 68 -14.92 3.68 -37.80
N VAL A 69 -16.02 3.24 -38.41
CA VAL A 69 -16.11 3.05 -39.85
C VAL A 69 -17.31 3.79 -40.39
N THR A 70 -17.05 4.67 -41.36
CA THR A 70 -18.08 5.34 -42.17
C THR A 70 -17.99 4.86 -43.61
N SER A 71 -19.13 4.72 -44.30
CA SER A 71 -19.17 4.28 -45.70
C SER A 71 -20.30 4.92 -46.44
N SER A 72 -20.03 5.34 -47.68
CA SER A 72 -21.10 5.72 -48.62
C SER A 72 -21.70 4.55 -49.39
N GLY A 73 -21.12 3.36 -49.27
CA GLY A 73 -21.64 2.07 -49.71
C GLY A 73 -22.17 1.22 -48.56
N ASN A 74 -22.81 0.10 -48.86
CA ASN A 74 -23.36 -0.77 -47.85
C ASN A 74 -22.30 -1.38 -46.96
N ILE A 75 -22.64 -1.65 -45.68
CA ILE A 75 -21.81 -2.36 -44.74
C ILE A 75 -22.46 -3.70 -44.39
N THR A 76 -21.77 -4.79 -44.61
CA THR A 76 -22.23 -6.17 -44.27
C THR A 76 -21.20 -6.78 -43.30
N LEU A 77 -21.65 -7.12 -42.09
CA LEU A 77 -20.89 -7.92 -41.12
C LEU A 77 -21.66 -9.22 -40.90
N GLY A 78 -21.08 -10.32 -41.37
CA GLY A 78 -21.71 -11.65 -41.33
C GLY A 78 -22.81 -11.79 -42.35
N ASP A 79 -22.90 -12.96 -42.97
CA ASP A 79 -23.90 -13.35 -43.91
C ASP A 79 -24.55 -14.72 -43.59
N GLY A 80 -24.30 -15.21 -42.36
CA GLY A 80 -24.71 -16.52 -41.90
C GLY A 80 -23.76 -17.66 -42.33
N THR A 81 -22.69 -17.37 -43.06
CA THR A 81 -21.68 -18.34 -43.46
C THR A 81 -20.38 -18.12 -42.65
N GLY A 82 -20.03 -19.08 -41.78
CA GLY A 82 -18.88 -18.95 -40.88
C GLY A 82 -19.10 -17.99 -39.74
N GLU A 83 -18.11 -17.78 -38.89
CA GLU A 83 -18.15 -16.90 -37.74
C GLU A 83 -17.38 -15.60 -38.03
N VAL A 84 -17.99 -14.44 -37.79
CA VAL A 84 -17.30 -13.13 -37.83
C VAL A 84 -17.03 -12.67 -36.41
N THR A 85 -15.76 -12.58 -36.05
CA THR A 85 -15.34 -12.10 -34.74
C THR A 85 -14.92 -10.63 -34.84
N LEU A 86 -15.58 -9.76 -34.07
CA LEU A 86 -15.18 -8.37 -33.90
C LEU A 86 -14.35 -8.25 -32.63
N VAL A 87 -13.08 -7.87 -32.80
CA VAL A 87 -12.14 -7.62 -31.70
C VAL A 87 -11.89 -6.12 -31.62
N MET A 88 -12.15 -5.55 -30.46
CA MET A 88 -11.89 -4.12 -30.22
C MET A 88 -10.75 -3.99 -29.22
N THR A 89 -9.71 -3.27 -29.61
CA THR A 89 -8.57 -2.97 -28.74
C THR A 89 -8.60 -1.50 -28.38
N ASN A 90 -8.29 -1.19 -27.13
CA ASN A 90 -8.27 0.17 -26.56
C ASN A 90 -9.67 0.83 -26.40
N LEU A 91 -10.73 0.06 -26.39
CA LEU A 91 -12.10 0.60 -26.24
C LEU A 91 -12.37 1.09 -24.80
N ASP A 92 -11.71 0.53 -23.83
CA ASP A 92 -11.77 0.88 -22.42
C ASP A 92 -11.33 2.33 -22.12
N THR A 93 -10.44 2.90 -22.94
CA THR A 93 -10.07 4.32 -22.84
C THR A 93 -11.17 5.26 -23.30
N LEU A 94 -12.16 4.73 -24.00
CA LEU A 94 -13.29 5.48 -24.53
C LEU A 94 -14.45 5.59 -23.53
N VAL A 95 -14.40 4.79 -22.46
CA VAL A 95 -15.45 4.75 -21.44
C VAL A 95 -15.03 5.57 -20.23
N THR A 96 -14.66 6.82 -20.44
CA THR A 96 -14.43 7.78 -19.37
C THR A 96 -15.77 8.37 -18.93
N GLY A 97 -16.24 7.92 -17.78
CA GLY A 97 -17.46 8.44 -17.17
C GLY A 97 -18.45 7.31 -16.82
N SER A 98 -19.09 7.45 -15.69
CA SER A 98 -20.13 6.57 -15.17
C SER A 98 -21.40 6.66 -16.04
N THR A 99 -21.38 6.07 -17.22
CA THR A 99 -22.61 5.88 -17.98
C THR A 99 -23.24 4.58 -17.56
N GLU A 100 -24.47 4.62 -17.08
CA GLU A 100 -25.24 3.42 -16.71
C GLU A 100 -25.42 2.48 -17.91
N THR A 101 -25.31 3.02 -19.12
CA THR A 101 -25.48 2.27 -20.37
C THR A 101 -24.40 2.65 -21.38
N LEU A 102 -23.81 1.62 -22.00
CA LEU A 102 -22.99 1.76 -23.19
C LEU A 102 -23.90 1.85 -24.39
N ASN A 103 -23.70 2.85 -25.24
CA ASN A 103 -24.43 3.01 -26.50
C ASN A 103 -23.50 3.70 -27.51
N MET A 104 -22.92 2.95 -28.42
CA MET A 104 -21.84 3.39 -29.28
C MET A 104 -22.06 2.97 -30.74
N GLU A 105 -22.07 3.91 -31.67
CA GLU A 105 -22.04 3.60 -33.10
C GLU A 105 -20.66 3.12 -33.50
N LEU A 106 -20.51 1.85 -33.92
CA LEU A 106 -19.24 1.30 -34.40
C LEU A 106 -19.08 1.52 -35.91
N PHE A 107 -20.14 1.27 -36.67
CA PHE A 107 -20.18 1.37 -38.12
C PHE A 107 -21.37 2.22 -38.54
N LYS A 108 -21.20 3.08 -39.54
CA LYS A 108 -22.26 3.96 -40.05
C LYS A 108 -22.18 4.11 -41.55
N THR A 109 -23.32 4.06 -42.21
CA THR A 109 -23.47 4.38 -43.64
C THR A 109 -23.97 5.79 -43.84
N THR A 110 -23.62 6.37 -44.99
CA THR A 110 -24.10 7.68 -45.50
C THR A 110 -24.78 7.48 -46.84
N ASP A 111 -25.34 8.54 -47.41
CA ASP A 111 -25.87 8.60 -48.77
C ASP A 111 -26.95 7.55 -49.09
N GLY A 112 -27.70 7.11 -48.07
CA GLY A 112 -28.78 6.13 -48.24
C GLY A 112 -28.34 4.67 -48.33
N ALA A 113 -27.07 4.39 -48.11
CA ALA A 113 -26.55 3.01 -47.98
C ALA A 113 -27.02 2.38 -46.68
N LEU A 114 -27.07 1.04 -46.64
CA LEU A 114 -27.61 0.28 -45.52
C LEU A 114 -26.51 -0.58 -44.83
N VAL A 115 -26.73 -0.86 -43.54
CA VAL A 115 -25.95 -1.85 -42.80
C VAL A 115 -26.72 -3.17 -42.72
N SER A 116 -25.98 -4.28 -42.74
CA SER A 116 -26.49 -5.62 -42.48
C SER A 116 -25.59 -6.27 -41.40
N LEU A 117 -26.23 -6.81 -40.35
CA LEU A 117 -25.57 -7.49 -39.25
C LEU A 117 -26.11 -8.94 -39.18
N GLY A 118 -25.24 -9.91 -39.40
CA GLY A 118 -25.61 -11.33 -39.31
C GLY A 118 -25.62 -11.83 -37.87
N ASP A 119 -26.41 -12.86 -37.58
CA ASP A 119 -26.48 -13.50 -36.26
C ASP A 119 -25.19 -14.22 -35.87
N ASN A 120 -24.28 -14.41 -36.83
CA ASN A 120 -22.97 -15.05 -36.66
C ASN A 120 -21.84 -14.09 -36.34
N VAL A 121 -22.16 -12.86 -35.96
CA VAL A 121 -21.17 -11.85 -35.52
C VAL A 121 -21.05 -11.88 -34.01
N THR A 122 -19.82 -12.10 -33.53
CA THR A 122 -19.50 -12.10 -32.10
C THR A 122 -18.56 -10.98 -31.75
N LEU A 123 -18.77 -10.36 -30.59
CA LEU A 123 -17.83 -9.37 -30.02
C LEU A 123 -16.90 -10.07 -29.05
N GLN A 124 -15.60 -9.90 -29.25
CA GLN A 124 -14.57 -10.39 -28.35
C GLN A 124 -13.77 -9.22 -27.77
N ASP A 125 -14.07 -8.86 -26.53
CA ASP A 125 -13.32 -7.86 -25.76
C ASP A 125 -13.38 -8.21 -24.27
N MET A 126 -12.22 -8.54 -23.71
CA MET A 126 -12.11 -8.98 -22.33
C MET A 126 -12.34 -7.84 -21.34
N ILE A 127 -11.80 -6.65 -21.62
CA ILE A 127 -11.92 -5.50 -20.69
C ILE A 127 -13.36 -4.96 -20.75
N LEU A 128 -13.91 -4.80 -21.94
CA LEU A 128 -15.26 -4.31 -22.10
C LEU A 128 -16.29 -5.22 -21.41
N SER A 129 -16.15 -6.55 -21.57
CA SER A 129 -17.00 -7.53 -20.89
C SER A 129 -16.80 -7.57 -19.36
N SER A 130 -15.67 -7.05 -18.86
CA SER A 130 -15.44 -6.89 -17.43
C SER A 130 -16.12 -5.65 -16.85
N LEU A 131 -16.32 -4.62 -17.67
CA LEU A 131 -16.95 -3.34 -17.28
C LEU A 131 -18.48 -3.35 -17.50
N TYR A 132 -18.94 -4.07 -18.53
CA TYR A 132 -20.34 -4.10 -18.94
C TYR A 132 -20.86 -5.52 -19.00
N GLU A 133 -22.16 -5.67 -18.76
CA GLU A 133 -22.94 -6.88 -19.00
C GLU A 133 -23.96 -6.65 -20.12
N ASN A 134 -24.54 -7.72 -20.62
CA ASN A 134 -25.51 -7.70 -21.72
C ASN A 134 -24.98 -6.97 -22.97
N LEU A 135 -23.68 -7.14 -23.25
CA LEU A 135 -23.08 -6.60 -24.46
C LEU A 135 -23.73 -7.20 -25.70
N SER A 136 -24.22 -6.36 -26.60
CA SER A 136 -24.83 -6.79 -27.84
C SER A 136 -24.55 -5.82 -28.99
N LEU A 137 -24.46 -6.36 -30.18
CA LEU A 137 -24.40 -5.63 -31.42
C LEU A 137 -25.82 -5.59 -32.03
N THR A 138 -26.28 -4.41 -32.36
CA THR A 138 -27.62 -4.20 -32.98
C THR A 138 -27.54 -3.23 -34.11
N THR A 139 -28.53 -3.21 -35.00
CA THR A 139 -28.69 -2.14 -35.98
C THR A 139 -29.67 -1.12 -35.44
N ASN A 140 -29.50 0.16 -35.86
CA ASN A 140 -30.52 1.18 -35.59
C ASN A 140 -31.77 0.93 -36.44
N ASP A 141 -32.89 1.61 -36.10
CA ASP A 141 -34.19 1.45 -36.78
C ASP A 141 -34.13 1.75 -38.28
N SER A 142 -33.26 2.66 -38.69
CA SER A 142 -33.06 3.04 -40.10
C SER A 142 -32.08 2.13 -40.84
N MET A 143 -31.50 1.12 -40.20
CA MET A 143 -30.47 0.25 -40.75
C MET A 143 -29.28 1.01 -41.37
N THR A 144 -28.89 2.12 -40.75
CA THR A 144 -27.77 2.95 -41.22
C THR A 144 -26.56 2.89 -40.27
N ALA A 145 -26.68 2.23 -39.11
CA ALA A 145 -25.59 2.06 -38.15
C ALA A 145 -25.63 0.72 -37.45
N ILE A 146 -24.46 0.18 -37.11
CA ILE A 146 -24.29 -0.92 -36.17
C ILE A 146 -23.84 -0.33 -34.84
N ILE A 147 -24.59 -0.63 -33.78
CA ILE A 147 -24.47 -0.05 -32.45
C ILE A 147 -24.06 -1.15 -31.49
N LEU A 148 -23.07 -0.85 -30.66
CA LEU A 148 -22.71 -1.65 -29.48
C LEU A 148 -23.45 -1.10 -28.27
N THR A 149 -24.22 -1.97 -27.61
CA THR A 149 -24.94 -1.65 -26.37
C THR A 149 -24.48 -2.54 -25.23
N GLY A 150 -24.63 -2.03 -24.00
CA GLY A 150 -24.31 -2.77 -22.78
C GLY A 150 -24.79 -2.03 -21.54
N THR A 151 -24.86 -2.73 -20.42
CA THR A 151 -25.21 -2.17 -19.12
C THR A 151 -23.98 -2.18 -18.22
N ALA A 152 -23.64 -1.06 -17.59
CA ALA A 152 -22.49 -1.00 -16.69
C ALA A 152 -22.66 -1.96 -15.52
N ARG A 153 -21.63 -2.74 -15.24
CA ARG A 153 -21.64 -3.65 -14.08
C ARG A 153 -21.60 -2.86 -12.79
N THR A 154 -22.46 -3.19 -11.86
CA THR A 154 -22.53 -2.61 -10.52
C THR A 154 -21.79 -3.45 -9.50
N GLU A 155 -21.63 -4.76 -9.75
CA GLU A 155 -20.96 -5.69 -8.85
C GLU A 155 -19.46 -5.72 -9.13
N ASN A 156 -18.66 -5.72 -8.05
CA ASN A 156 -17.22 -5.83 -8.12
C ASN A 156 -16.81 -7.26 -8.53
N ILE A 157 -16.40 -7.44 -9.77
CA ILE A 157 -16.02 -8.74 -10.34
C ILE A 157 -14.74 -9.33 -9.73
N PHE A 158 -13.91 -8.49 -9.09
CA PHE A 158 -12.71 -8.93 -8.40
C PHE A 158 -12.98 -9.38 -6.97
N ARG A 159 -14.18 -9.08 -6.44
CA ARG A 159 -14.54 -9.38 -5.05
C ARG A 159 -15.06 -10.81 -4.93
N ASP A 160 -14.36 -11.61 -4.11
CA ASP A 160 -14.73 -12.96 -3.74
C ASP A 160 -14.66 -13.13 -2.23
N SER A 161 -15.53 -13.95 -1.65
CA SER A 161 -15.58 -14.25 -0.22
C SER A 161 -14.35 -14.99 0.31
N SER A 162 -13.56 -15.59 -0.56
CA SER A 162 -12.32 -16.30 -0.23
C SER A 162 -11.10 -15.36 -0.11
N LEU A 163 -11.23 -14.11 -0.56
CA LEU A 163 -10.12 -13.14 -0.50
C LEU A 163 -9.75 -12.81 0.95
N THR A 164 -8.45 -12.72 1.17
CA THR A 164 -7.90 -12.14 2.39
C THR A 164 -8.31 -10.66 2.53
N ARG A 165 -8.13 -10.10 3.71
CA ARG A 165 -8.57 -8.73 3.99
C ARG A 165 -7.92 -7.70 3.07
N ASN A 166 -6.60 -7.77 2.89
CA ASN A 166 -5.88 -6.81 2.05
C ASN A 166 -6.11 -7.08 0.56
N ALA A 167 -6.23 -8.34 0.13
CA ALA A 167 -6.63 -8.67 -1.24
C ALA A 167 -8.03 -8.11 -1.56
N ALA A 168 -8.96 -8.18 -0.62
CA ALA A 168 -10.29 -7.57 -0.76
C ALA A 168 -10.22 -6.03 -0.85
N THR A 169 -9.32 -5.39 -0.09
CA THR A 169 -9.02 -3.97 -0.23
C THR A 169 -8.51 -3.65 -1.64
N GLY A 170 -7.53 -4.40 -2.15
CA GLY A 170 -7.02 -4.24 -3.52
C GLY A 170 -8.08 -4.43 -4.59
N ALA A 171 -9.00 -5.39 -4.41
CA ALA A 171 -10.14 -5.61 -5.30
C ALA A 171 -11.08 -4.39 -5.33
N ASP A 172 -11.38 -3.80 -4.16
CA ASP A 172 -12.22 -2.60 -4.07
C ASP A 172 -11.56 -1.39 -4.70
N LEU A 173 -10.25 -1.18 -4.45
CA LEU A 173 -9.48 -0.10 -5.06
C LEU A 173 -9.47 -0.22 -6.59
N LEU A 174 -9.14 -1.41 -7.10
CA LEU A 174 -9.07 -1.67 -8.54
C LEU A 174 -10.42 -1.46 -9.21
N TRP A 175 -11.49 -1.96 -8.60
CA TRP A 175 -12.85 -1.82 -9.12
C TRP A 175 -13.31 -0.35 -9.17
N ASN A 176 -13.07 0.43 -8.12
CA ASN A 176 -13.48 1.83 -8.10
C ASN A 176 -12.67 2.70 -9.06
N SER A 177 -11.41 2.34 -9.31
CA SER A 177 -10.53 3.05 -10.24
C SER A 177 -10.71 2.61 -11.71
N ARG A 178 -11.64 1.70 -12.03
CA ARG A 178 -11.81 1.12 -13.37
C ARG A 178 -12.10 2.14 -14.47
N TYR A 179 -12.66 3.28 -14.12
CA TYR A 179 -12.94 4.37 -15.07
C TYR A 179 -11.80 5.40 -15.20
N HIS A 180 -10.69 5.20 -14.47
CA HIS A 180 -9.50 6.04 -14.50
C HIS A 180 -8.28 5.31 -15.12
N MET A 181 -8.54 4.24 -15.90
CA MET A 181 -7.54 3.45 -16.58
C MET A 181 -7.28 4.02 -17.97
N GLU A 182 -6.24 4.81 -18.11
CA GLU A 182 -5.79 5.30 -19.41
C GLU A 182 -4.87 4.26 -20.08
N GLU A 183 -4.86 4.25 -21.41
CA GLU A 183 -3.97 3.37 -22.19
C GLU A 183 -2.51 3.65 -21.88
N GLY A 184 -1.72 2.57 -21.76
CA GLY A 184 -0.29 2.64 -21.45
C GLY A 184 0.02 3.02 -20.01
N THR A 185 -0.99 3.02 -19.12
CA THR A 185 -0.77 3.27 -17.69
C THR A 185 -0.59 1.99 -16.90
N THR A 186 0.17 2.08 -15.82
CA THR A 186 0.43 0.93 -14.93
C THR A 186 -0.84 0.36 -14.32
N LEU A 187 -1.82 1.22 -14.00
CA LEU A 187 -3.10 0.76 -13.44
C LEU A 187 -3.87 -0.12 -14.42
N ARG A 188 -3.87 0.24 -15.71
CA ARG A 188 -4.50 -0.58 -16.75
C ARG A 188 -3.80 -1.91 -16.93
N ASP A 189 -2.48 -1.92 -16.97
CA ASP A 189 -1.70 -3.15 -17.07
C ASP A 189 -1.99 -4.08 -15.89
N PHE A 190 -2.10 -3.51 -14.69
CA PHE A 190 -2.48 -4.22 -13.49
C PHE A 190 -3.90 -4.80 -13.59
N TYR A 191 -4.88 -3.99 -13.99
CA TYR A 191 -6.27 -4.44 -14.18
C TYR A 191 -6.33 -5.63 -15.14
N THR A 192 -5.71 -5.49 -16.30
CA THR A 192 -5.63 -6.55 -17.32
C THR A 192 -4.96 -7.82 -16.78
N SER A 193 -3.87 -7.66 -16.04
CA SER A 193 -3.13 -8.80 -15.44
C SER A 193 -3.98 -9.58 -14.43
N VAL A 194 -4.83 -8.89 -13.63
CA VAL A 194 -5.75 -9.56 -12.69
C VAL A 194 -6.85 -10.31 -13.46
N LEU A 195 -7.45 -9.68 -14.49
CA LEU A 195 -8.45 -10.34 -15.35
C LEU A 195 -7.92 -11.58 -16.03
N LEU A 196 -6.70 -11.51 -16.59
CA LEU A 196 -6.06 -12.67 -17.24
C LEU A 196 -5.85 -13.81 -16.25
N SER A 197 -5.46 -13.52 -15.01
CA SER A 197 -5.31 -14.55 -13.98
C SER A 197 -6.65 -15.20 -13.64
N GLN A 198 -7.73 -14.40 -13.47
CA GLN A 198 -9.06 -14.94 -13.20
C GLN A 198 -9.59 -15.80 -14.36
N ASN A 199 -9.45 -15.32 -15.60
CA ASN A 199 -9.89 -16.06 -16.81
C ASN A 199 -9.10 -17.37 -17.01
N ALA A 200 -7.85 -17.42 -16.59
CA ALA A 200 -7.03 -18.62 -16.58
C ALA A 200 -7.35 -19.58 -15.41
N GLY A 201 -8.25 -19.21 -14.49
CA GLY A 201 -8.57 -19.96 -13.28
C GLY A 201 -7.51 -19.83 -12.17
N ASP A 202 -6.52 -18.95 -12.31
CA ASP A 202 -5.52 -18.67 -11.28
C ASP A 202 -6.03 -17.62 -10.29
N TYR A 203 -7.03 -18.00 -9.50
CA TYR A 203 -7.60 -17.12 -8.47
C TYR A 203 -6.59 -16.78 -7.37
N SER A 204 -5.64 -17.68 -7.08
CA SER A 204 -4.60 -17.42 -6.07
C SER A 204 -3.59 -16.37 -6.54
N GLY A 205 -3.21 -16.41 -7.81
CA GLY A 205 -2.38 -15.40 -8.45
C GLY A 205 -3.08 -14.05 -8.50
N ALA A 206 -4.34 -14.00 -8.87
CA ALA A 206 -5.16 -12.79 -8.84
C ALA A 206 -5.23 -12.20 -7.43
N ALA A 207 -5.54 -13.01 -6.41
CA ALA A 207 -5.61 -12.57 -5.01
C ALA A 207 -4.29 -11.99 -4.50
N ARG A 208 -3.15 -12.62 -4.84
CA ARG A 208 -1.82 -12.12 -4.47
C ARG A 208 -1.51 -10.76 -5.12
N LYS A 209 -1.83 -10.57 -6.40
CA LYS A 209 -1.66 -9.29 -7.10
C LYS A 209 -2.51 -8.20 -6.46
N LEU A 210 -3.77 -8.50 -6.12
CA LEU A 210 -4.66 -7.58 -5.42
C LEU A 210 -4.13 -7.19 -4.03
N ALA A 211 -3.62 -8.17 -3.27
CA ALA A 211 -3.00 -7.92 -1.97
C ALA A 211 -1.74 -7.04 -2.08
N ALA A 212 -0.89 -7.29 -3.10
CA ALA A 212 0.29 -6.49 -3.38
C ALA A 212 -0.07 -5.03 -3.73
N ALA A 213 -1.13 -4.84 -4.51
CA ALA A 213 -1.61 -3.51 -4.89
C ALA A 213 -2.17 -2.72 -3.69
N ALA A 214 -2.80 -3.41 -2.71
CA ALA A 214 -3.27 -2.78 -1.48
C ALA A 214 -2.12 -2.22 -0.62
N GLY A 215 -0.90 -2.75 -0.76
CA GLY A 215 0.31 -2.18 -0.18
C GLY A 215 0.35 -2.26 1.34
N SER A 216 0.15 -3.45 1.93
CA SER A 216 0.16 -3.59 3.40
C SER A 216 1.48 -3.17 4.06
N THR A 217 2.59 -3.14 3.32
CA THR A 217 3.91 -2.72 3.82
C THR A 217 3.96 -1.27 4.28
N VAL A 218 3.07 -0.38 3.77
CA VAL A 218 3.01 1.03 4.22
C VAL A 218 2.62 1.16 5.70
N THR A 219 1.93 0.16 6.26
CA THR A 219 1.52 0.16 7.66
C THR A 219 2.66 -0.09 8.63
N SER A 220 3.80 -0.58 8.13
CA SER A 220 4.98 -0.90 8.94
C SER A 220 5.64 0.34 9.52
N LEU A 221 5.54 1.50 8.86
CA LEU A 221 6.09 2.77 9.35
C LEU A 221 5.49 3.19 10.70
N GLY A 222 4.16 3.15 10.84
CA GLY A 222 3.48 3.54 12.07
C GLY A 222 3.84 2.64 13.26
N ILE A 223 3.92 1.32 13.03
CA ILE A 223 4.35 0.36 14.07
C ILE A 223 5.82 0.55 14.41
N ALA A 224 6.69 0.74 13.42
CA ALA A 224 8.12 0.98 13.63
C ALA A 224 8.38 2.25 14.46
N GLN A 225 7.65 3.34 14.19
CA GLN A 225 7.70 4.57 14.97
C GLN A 225 7.29 4.33 16.43
N ARG A 226 6.18 3.61 16.65
CA ARG A 226 5.72 3.24 18.00
C ARG A 226 6.79 2.46 18.78
N ASP A 227 7.40 1.48 18.12
CA ASP A 227 8.41 0.62 18.78
C ASP A 227 9.69 1.40 19.06
N SER A 228 10.12 2.28 18.14
CA SER A 228 11.26 3.18 18.38
C SER A 228 11.02 4.12 19.57
N LEU A 229 9.80 4.66 19.74
CA LEU A 229 9.46 5.51 20.88
C LEU A 229 9.43 4.71 22.21
N ARG A 230 8.95 3.46 22.19
CA ARG A 230 8.99 2.56 23.35
C ARG A 230 10.41 2.21 23.77
N ASP A 231 11.27 1.88 22.82
CA ASP A 231 12.68 1.60 23.05
C ASP A 231 13.37 2.80 23.70
N GLN A 232 13.07 4.01 23.19
CA GLN A 232 13.61 5.24 23.75
C GLN A 232 13.26 5.41 25.23
N MET A 233 11.99 5.21 25.60
CA MET A 233 11.59 5.24 27.02
C MET A 233 12.28 4.14 27.83
N GLY A 234 12.47 2.98 27.24
CA GLY A 234 13.21 1.84 27.84
C GLY A 234 14.67 2.19 28.16
N TRP A 235 15.35 2.87 27.24
CA TRP A 235 16.74 3.29 27.45
C TRP A 235 16.87 4.33 28.57
N ILE A 236 16.01 5.35 28.60
CA ILE A 236 15.98 6.34 29.69
C ILE A 236 15.67 5.67 31.03
N ARG A 237 14.67 4.76 31.06
CA ARG A 237 14.34 3.98 32.26
C ARG A 237 15.55 3.21 32.80
N ASN A 238 16.25 2.47 31.94
CA ASN A 238 17.40 1.68 32.34
C ASN A 238 18.52 2.59 32.88
N ARG A 239 18.77 3.74 32.27
CA ARG A 239 19.75 4.73 32.74
C ARG A 239 19.41 5.25 34.13
N VAL A 240 18.16 5.70 34.35
CA VAL A 240 17.72 6.28 35.62
C VAL A 240 17.64 5.22 36.73
N ALA A 241 17.30 3.98 36.38
CA ALA A 241 17.27 2.87 37.33
C ALA A 241 18.65 2.58 37.95
N GLN A 242 19.72 2.74 37.17
CA GLN A 242 21.11 2.55 37.63
C GLN A 242 21.58 3.60 38.64
N MET A 243 21.00 4.81 38.64
CA MET A 243 21.38 5.89 39.56
C MET A 243 21.18 5.52 41.02
N GLY A 244 20.18 4.69 41.35
CA GLY A 244 19.86 4.29 42.72
C GLY A 244 20.77 3.20 43.32
N VAL A 245 21.61 2.57 42.51
CA VAL A 245 22.43 1.42 42.92
C VAL A 245 23.92 1.67 42.72
N ASN A 246 24.29 2.67 41.93
CA ASN A 246 25.69 2.97 41.61
C ASN A 246 26.25 3.99 42.59
N PRO A 247 27.30 3.64 43.37
CA PRO A 247 27.95 4.53 44.34
C PRO A 247 28.49 5.83 43.73
N ALA A 248 28.77 5.85 42.43
CA ALA A 248 29.22 7.04 41.73
C ALA A 248 28.18 8.19 41.69
N TYR A 249 26.93 7.94 42.07
CA TYR A 249 25.84 8.92 42.17
C TYR A 249 25.53 9.31 43.62
N VAL A 250 26.34 8.90 44.60
CA VAL A 250 26.18 9.37 45.98
C VAL A 250 27.11 10.54 46.20
N HIS A 251 26.57 11.74 46.42
CA HIS A 251 27.31 12.97 46.66
C HIS A 251 26.85 13.63 47.97
N GLU A 252 27.79 14.18 48.70
CA GLU A 252 27.53 14.89 49.98
C GLU A 252 26.96 16.28 49.77
N ASP A 253 27.34 16.92 48.64
CA ASP A 253 26.89 18.29 48.31
C ASP A 253 25.72 18.28 47.34
N MET A 254 24.56 18.79 47.77
CA MET A 254 23.36 18.92 46.95
C MET A 254 23.02 20.38 46.68
N PRO A 255 22.50 20.76 45.49
CA PRO A 255 22.19 19.91 44.31
C PRO A 255 23.44 19.58 43.50
N TYR A 256 23.51 18.34 42.95
CA TYR A 256 24.61 17.88 42.15
C TYR A 256 24.15 17.58 40.69
N PHE A 257 24.92 18.06 39.71
CA PHE A 257 24.64 17.91 38.29
C PHE A 257 25.47 16.81 37.63
N HIS A 258 24.82 15.98 36.87
CA HIS A 258 25.48 14.99 36.03
C HIS A 258 25.19 15.29 34.55
N MET A 259 26.22 15.18 33.74
CA MET A 259 26.10 15.13 32.29
C MET A 259 26.53 13.76 31.80
N TRP A 260 25.83 13.25 30.85
CA TRP A 260 26.08 11.88 30.36
C TRP A 260 25.78 11.75 28.87
N MET A 261 26.38 10.74 28.26
CA MET A 261 26.10 10.28 26.90
C MET A 261 25.99 8.79 26.86
N GLN A 262 25.17 8.28 25.96
CA GLN A 262 24.93 6.86 25.77
C GLN A 262 24.72 6.55 24.29
N GLY A 263 25.39 5.51 23.76
CA GLY A 263 25.04 4.88 22.49
C GLY A 263 23.80 4.02 22.67
N THR A 264 22.92 4.02 21.68
CA THR A 264 21.69 3.25 21.66
C THR A 264 21.61 2.39 20.40
N GLY A 265 20.98 1.23 20.49
CA GLY A 265 20.70 0.37 19.35
C GLY A 265 19.66 -0.66 19.71
N SER A 266 18.76 -0.96 18.76
CA SER A 266 17.74 -2.00 18.91
C SER A 266 17.49 -2.75 17.60
N TYR A 267 16.93 -3.92 17.74
CA TYR A 267 16.40 -4.73 16.65
C TYR A 267 15.02 -5.20 17.03
N ALA A 268 14.04 -4.91 16.18
CA ALA A 268 12.66 -5.36 16.32
C ALA A 268 12.25 -6.15 15.08
N LYS A 269 11.49 -7.23 15.29
CA LYS A 269 10.95 -8.07 14.22
C LYS A 269 9.52 -8.44 14.51
N LEU A 270 8.68 -8.29 13.49
CA LEU A 270 7.31 -8.78 13.45
C LEU A 270 7.15 -9.65 12.21
N ASP A 271 6.74 -10.89 12.40
CA ASP A 271 6.55 -11.82 11.28
C ASP A 271 5.31 -11.48 10.47
N THR A 272 5.41 -11.64 9.16
CA THR A 272 4.29 -11.54 8.20
C THR A 272 3.24 -12.61 8.46
N LYS A 273 1.96 -12.27 8.32
CA LYS A 273 0.83 -13.20 8.47
C LYS A 273 -0.06 -13.15 7.25
N GLY A 274 0.14 -14.08 6.31
CA GLY A 274 -0.58 -14.09 5.05
C GLY A 274 -0.21 -12.86 4.21
N ASP A 275 -1.17 -11.99 3.94
CA ASP A 275 -0.99 -10.71 3.23
C ASP A 275 -0.87 -9.49 4.18
N GLU A 276 -0.86 -9.72 5.50
CA GLU A 276 -0.62 -8.70 6.50
C GLU A 276 0.90 -8.54 6.72
N SER A 277 1.43 -7.36 6.41
CA SER A 277 2.88 -7.10 6.46
C SER A 277 3.45 -7.22 7.86
N GLY A 278 4.52 -8.02 7.99
CA GLY A 278 5.50 -7.89 9.05
C GLY A 278 6.59 -6.89 8.71
N TYR A 279 7.56 -6.71 9.61
CA TYR A 279 8.73 -5.86 9.38
C TYR A 279 9.92 -6.30 10.22
N GLU A 280 11.10 -5.86 9.80
CA GLU A 280 12.32 -5.84 10.57
C GLU A 280 12.80 -4.38 10.67
N LEU A 281 13.11 -3.93 11.89
CA LEU A 281 13.61 -2.58 12.17
C LEU A 281 14.92 -2.72 12.94
N THR A 282 15.98 -2.15 12.40
CA THR A 282 17.25 -1.98 13.10
C THR A 282 17.47 -0.49 13.35
N THR A 283 17.67 -0.09 14.60
CA THR A 283 17.98 1.29 14.96
C THR A 283 19.34 1.41 15.62
N TRP A 284 20.01 2.53 15.40
CA TRP A 284 21.23 2.93 16.09
C TRP A 284 21.28 4.43 16.25
N GLY A 285 21.93 4.88 17.32
CA GLY A 285 21.99 6.32 17.59
C GLY A 285 22.67 6.64 18.90
N GLY A 286 22.37 7.82 19.40
CA GLY A 286 22.94 8.30 20.65
C GLY A 286 22.03 9.24 21.42
N THR A 287 22.19 9.23 22.71
CA THR A 287 21.49 10.10 23.64
C THR A 287 22.51 10.93 24.43
N VAL A 288 22.26 12.21 24.57
CA VAL A 288 22.95 13.10 25.50
C VAL A 288 21.94 13.62 26.52
N GLY A 289 22.33 13.64 27.77
CA GLY A 289 21.42 14.05 28.82
C GLY A 289 22.11 14.71 30.00
N MET A 290 21.28 15.34 30.82
CA MET A 290 21.66 15.93 32.08
C MET A 290 20.62 15.61 33.15
N ASP A 291 21.07 15.37 34.35
CA ASP A 291 20.22 15.20 35.52
C ASP A 291 20.80 15.96 36.72
N VAL A 292 19.92 16.28 37.64
CA VAL A 292 20.25 16.95 38.87
C VAL A 292 19.64 16.19 40.04
N ASP A 293 20.48 15.85 41.00
CA ASP A 293 20.05 15.40 42.31
C ASP A 293 19.70 16.64 43.17
N ILE A 294 18.40 16.89 43.31
CA ILE A 294 17.88 18.05 44.02
C ILE A 294 18.03 17.86 45.54
N ASN A 295 17.84 16.60 45.96
CA ASN A 295 18.10 16.12 47.32
C ASN A 295 18.26 14.59 47.30
N ASP A 296 18.55 13.99 48.45
CA ASP A 296 18.80 12.56 48.60
C ASP A 296 17.68 11.64 48.04
N ASN A 297 16.49 12.19 47.88
CA ASN A 297 15.31 11.43 47.49
C ASN A 297 14.81 11.77 46.08
N PHE A 298 15.24 12.86 45.46
CA PHE A 298 14.64 13.36 44.25
C PHE A 298 15.68 13.77 43.20
N THR A 299 15.65 13.08 42.07
CA THR A 299 16.44 13.37 40.87
C THR A 299 15.51 13.73 39.73
N ALA A 300 15.84 14.75 38.96
CA ALA A 300 15.14 15.10 37.74
C ALA A 300 16.14 15.35 36.60
N GLY A 301 15.71 15.12 35.36
CA GLY A 301 16.60 15.32 34.23
C GLY A 301 15.88 15.43 32.91
N ALA A 302 16.70 15.76 31.89
CA ALA A 302 16.29 15.84 30.50
C ALA A 302 17.34 15.19 29.60
N ALA A 303 16.90 14.67 28.46
CA ALA A 303 17.81 14.10 27.47
C ALA A 303 17.29 14.32 26.05
N PHE A 304 18.22 14.44 25.13
CA PHE A 304 17.96 14.48 23.69
C PHE A 304 18.56 13.23 23.03
N THR A 305 17.80 12.63 22.14
CA THR A 305 18.22 11.43 21.39
C THR A 305 18.05 11.65 19.90
N ALA A 306 19.03 11.19 19.12
CA ALA A 306 18.93 11.05 17.68
C ALA A 306 19.20 9.59 17.30
N ASN A 307 18.24 8.98 16.60
CA ASN A 307 18.31 7.59 16.15
C ASN A 307 18.08 7.51 14.63
N TYR A 308 18.82 6.62 13.99
CA TYR A 308 18.67 6.25 12.59
C TYR A 308 18.18 4.81 12.52
N GLY A 309 17.11 4.61 11.76
CA GLY A 309 16.48 3.30 11.62
C GLY A 309 16.48 2.83 10.17
N SER A 310 16.77 1.55 9.95
CA SER A 310 16.56 0.86 8.68
C SER A 310 15.42 -0.12 8.85
N LEU A 311 14.42 -0.01 7.98
CA LEU A 311 13.19 -0.78 7.99
C LEU A 311 13.11 -1.64 6.73
N THR A 312 12.81 -2.93 6.90
CA THR A 312 12.41 -3.82 5.80
C THR A 312 11.06 -4.42 6.12
N ALA A 313 10.13 -4.37 5.18
CA ALA A 313 8.78 -4.91 5.34
C ALA A 313 8.43 -5.86 4.19
N ASN A 314 7.74 -6.94 4.51
CA ASN A 314 7.39 -7.98 3.54
C ASN A 314 5.94 -8.44 3.73
N ALA A 315 5.25 -8.59 2.60
CA ALA A 315 3.93 -9.22 2.50
C ALA A 315 3.74 -9.77 1.08
N ALA A 316 2.63 -9.43 0.43
CA ALA A 316 2.45 -9.63 -1.01
C ALA A 316 3.33 -8.66 -1.84
N ASP A 317 3.61 -7.49 -1.29
CA ASP A 317 4.60 -6.51 -1.73
C ASP A 317 5.82 -6.51 -0.77
N THR A 318 6.90 -5.86 -1.16
CA THR A 318 8.08 -5.65 -0.31
C THR A 318 8.37 -4.17 -0.19
N ALA A 319 8.96 -3.75 0.93
CA ALA A 319 9.37 -2.37 1.11
C ALA A 319 10.64 -2.28 1.95
N ASP A 320 11.52 -1.36 1.54
CA ASP A 320 12.69 -0.94 2.28
C ASP A 320 12.55 0.55 2.62
N GLY A 321 12.97 0.94 3.81
CA GLY A 321 12.82 2.31 4.26
C GLY A 321 13.80 2.73 5.33
N ASP A 322 13.87 4.05 5.53
CA ASP A 322 14.63 4.70 6.58
C ASP A 322 13.67 5.42 7.53
N LEU A 323 14.01 5.42 8.81
CA LEU A 323 13.26 6.10 9.86
C LEU A 323 14.22 6.89 10.76
N ASP A 324 14.39 8.16 10.49
CA ASP A 324 15.23 9.06 11.28
C ASP A 324 14.39 9.69 12.38
N SER A 325 14.76 9.47 13.64
CA SER A 325 13.94 9.84 14.80
C SER A 325 14.70 10.70 15.81
N TYR A 326 14.04 11.73 16.31
CA TYR A 326 14.58 12.66 17.28
C TYR A 326 13.64 12.78 18.48
N TYR A 327 14.17 12.63 19.69
CA TYR A 327 13.39 12.59 20.92
C TYR A 327 13.91 13.56 21.96
N VAL A 328 12.97 14.20 22.66
CA VAL A 328 13.20 14.93 23.90
C VAL A 328 12.56 14.15 25.03
N ASN A 329 13.34 13.86 26.05
CA ASN A 329 12.93 13.08 27.21
C ASN A 329 13.02 13.96 28.46
N LEU A 330 11.99 13.92 29.28
CA LEU A 330 11.98 14.46 30.63
C LEU A 330 11.76 13.30 31.60
N PHE A 331 12.51 13.27 32.68
CA PHE A 331 12.35 12.22 33.68
C PHE A 331 12.50 12.75 35.10
N ALA A 332 11.82 12.08 36.02
CA ALA A 332 11.94 12.35 37.44
C ALA A 332 11.90 11.05 38.21
N ARG A 333 12.82 10.91 39.17
CA ARG A 333 12.88 9.79 40.10
C ARG A 333 12.69 10.30 41.52
N TYR A 334 11.82 9.62 42.25
CA TYR A 334 11.63 9.83 43.69
C TYR A 334 11.86 8.54 44.46
N GLN A 335 12.81 8.57 45.40
CA GLN A 335 13.15 7.44 46.26
C GLN A 335 12.62 7.73 47.66
N SER A 336 11.72 6.92 48.18
CA SER A 336 11.22 7.04 49.53
C SER A 336 11.47 5.75 50.33
N ARG A 337 12.48 5.75 51.18
CA ARG A 337 12.92 4.56 51.91
C ARG A 337 13.29 3.40 50.93
N LYS A 338 12.37 2.44 50.80
CA LYS A 338 12.52 1.26 49.93
C LYS A 338 11.75 1.39 48.62
N TRP A 339 10.94 2.44 48.45
CA TRP A 339 10.12 2.63 47.27
C TRP A 339 10.79 3.59 46.27
N SER A 340 10.89 3.15 45.03
CA SER A 340 11.38 3.96 43.91
C SER A 340 10.24 4.22 42.94
N HIS A 341 10.01 5.48 42.64
CA HIS A 341 9.05 5.98 41.68
C HIS A 341 9.80 6.64 40.52
N LEU A 342 9.53 6.26 39.30
CA LEU A 342 10.12 6.84 38.10
C LEU A 342 9.02 7.26 37.15
N LEU A 343 9.04 8.51 36.71
CA LEU A 343 8.20 9.05 35.65
C LEU A 343 9.09 9.46 34.48
N ILE A 344 8.69 9.06 33.25
CA ILE A 344 9.33 9.47 32.02
C ILE A 344 8.28 10.02 31.09
N LEU A 345 8.55 11.17 30.47
CA LEU A 345 7.78 11.78 29.41
C LEU A 345 8.68 11.92 28.19
N THR A 346 8.25 11.44 27.04
CA THR A 346 9.01 11.50 25.81
C THR A 346 8.15 12.10 24.72
N GLY A 347 8.65 13.12 24.04
CA GLY A 347 8.08 13.66 22.81
C GLY A 347 9.10 13.54 21.69
N GLY A 348 8.65 13.28 20.48
CA GLY A 348 9.57 13.11 19.35
C GLY A 348 8.93 13.40 18.01
N TRP A 349 9.78 13.54 17.03
CA TRP A 349 9.43 13.64 15.61
C TRP A 349 10.37 12.76 14.80
N ASN A 350 9.93 12.39 13.62
CA ASN A 350 10.69 11.55 12.71
C ASN A 350 10.45 11.92 11.25
N ASP A 351 11.45 11.68 10.45
CA ASP A 351 11.39 11.67 8.99
C ASP A 351 11.46 10.23 8.51
N ALA A 352 10.59 9.83 7.60
CA ALA A 352 10.54 8.48 7.08
C ALA A 352 10.52 8.49 5.55
N LYS A 353 11.24 7.52 4.98
CA LYS A 353 11.24 7.22 3.55
C LYS A 353 10.93 5.75 3.37
N LEU A 354 10.14 5.42 2.36
CA LEU A 354 9.77 4.05 2.03
C LEU A 354 9.87 3.87 0.51
N THR A 355 10.53 2.82 0.08
CA THR A 355 10.54 2.35 -1.30
C THR A 355 9.85 1.00 -1.35
N ARG A 356 8.66 0.99 -1.93
CA ARG A 356 7.85 -0.22 -2.09
C ARG A 356 8.08 -0.81 -3.47
N THR A 357 8.26 -2.11 -3.54
CA THR A 357 8.34 -2.88 -4.78
C THR A 357 7.10 -3.74 -4.92
N VAL A 358 6.38 -3.56 -6.03
CA VAL A 358 5.10 -4.21 -6.31
C VAL A 358 5.20 -4.97 -7.62
N ASP A 359 4.78 -6.23 -7.60
CA ASP A 359 4.60 -7.04 -8.81
C ASP A 359 3.11 -7.07 -9.18
N TYR A 360 2.77 -6.37 -10.24
CA TYR A 360 1.40 -6.37 -10.79
C TYR A 360 1.17 -7.51 -11.80
N GLY A 361 2.18 -8.38 -12.04
CA GLY A 361 2.11 -9.47 -13.01
C GLY A 361 2.36 -9.05 -14.46
N SER A 362 2.33 -7.75 -14.75
CA SER A 362 2.82 -7.14 -16.00
C SER A 362 4.29 -6.71 -15.87
N GLY A 363 4.78 -6.61 -14.65
CA GLY A 363 6.15 -6.20 -14.32
C GLY A 363 6.29 -5.86 -12.84
N SER A 364 7.55 -5.65 -12.43
CA SER A 364 7.90 -5.16 -11.09
C SER A 364 8.09 -3.64 -11.14
N TYR A 365 7.41 -2.93 -10.25
CA TYR A 365 7.37 -1.48 -10.20
C TYR A 365 7.82 -0.97 -8.83
N GLN A 366 8.46 0.19 -8.81
CA GLN A 366 8.89 0.85 -7.59
C GLN A 366 8.02 2.07 -7.31
N ALA A 367 7.61 2.19 -6.04
CA ALA A 367 6.86 3.31 -5.51
C ALA A 367 7.61 3.91 -4.31
N HIS A 368 7.92 5.19 -4.38
CA HIS A 368 8.70 5.93 -3.38
C HIS A 368 7.78 6.85 -2.59
N GLY A 369 7.74 6.71 -1.28
CA GLY A 369 7.04 7.57 -0.36
C GLY A 369 8.00 8.29 0.60
N SER A 370 7.64 9.52 0.99
CA SER A 370 8.34 10.27 2.04
C SER A 370 7.31 10.96 2.92
N THR A 371 7.47 10.83 4.22
CA THR A 371 6.53 11.36 5.20
C THR A 371 7.23 11.77 6.48
N THR A 372 6.55 12.57 7.29
CA THR A 372 6.97 12.95 8.63
C THR A 372 6.04 12.34 9.66
N GLY A 373 6.49 12.30 10.90
CA GLY A 373 5.66 11.82 11.99
C GLY A 373 6.02 12.48 13.31
N SER A 374 5.15 12.30 14.27
CA SER A 374 5.35 12.76 15.64
C SER A 374 4.84 11.70 16.62
N GLY A 375 5.33 11.76 17.85
CA GLY A 375 4.88 10.84 18.88
C GLY A 375 5.07 11.39 20.27
N PHE A 376 4.26 10.87 21.18
CA PHE A 376 4.34 11.17 22.60
C PHE A 376 4.25 9.86 23.39
N GLY A 377 5.05 9.74 24.43
CA GLY A 377 5.04 8.62 25.36
C GLY A 377 5.11 9.09 26.82
N ALA A 378 4.43 8.36 27.68
CA ALA A 378 4.55 8.48 29.12
C ALA A 378 4.72 7.10 29.75
N MET A 379 5.64 7.00 30.71
CA MET A 379 5.92 5.77 31.44
C MET A 379 6.05 6.06 32.93
N TYR A 380 5.42 5.25 33.74
CA TYR A 380 5.59 5.23 35.18
C TYR A 380 6.07 3.87 35.65
N GLU A 381 7.11 3.84 36.47
CA GLU A 381 7.61 2.62 37.11
C GLU A 381 7.61 2.77 38.63
N LEU A 382 7.11 1.75 39.31
CA LEU A 382 7.16 1.59 40.75
C LEU A 382 7.99 0.36 41.07
N ALA A 383 9.01 0.52 41.92
CA ALA A 383 9.87 -0.58 42.37
C ALA A 383 10.05 -0.58 43.89
N TYR A 384 10.32 -1.74 44.46
CA TYR A 384 10.56 -1.91 45.91
C TYR A 384 11.90 -2.60 46.15
N ASP A 385 12.78 -1.96 46.91
CA ASP A 385 14.16 -2.40 47.15
C ASP A 385 14.23 -3.43 48.29
N ILE A 386 14.71 -4.63 47.96
CA ILE A 386 14.99 -5.73 48.87
C ILE A 386 16.49 -5.99 48.81
N ALA A 387 17.25 -5.57 49.82
CA ALA A 387 18.66 -5.92 49.95
C ALA A 387 18.79 -7.42 50.26
N LEU A 388 19.59 -8.14 49.48
CA LEU A 388 19.81 -9.55 49.62
C LEU A 388 21.05 -9.88 50.52
N ASN A 389 21.87 -8.85 50.79
CA ASN A 389 23.06 -8.94 51.64
C ASN A 389 23.15 -7.73 52.59
N GLU A 390 23.96 -7.85 53.62
CA GLU A 390 24.10 -6.84 54.70
C GLU A 390 24.69 -5.51 54.16
N ASP A 391 25.61 -5.58 53.22
CA ASP A 391 26.28 -4.42 52.61
C ASP A 391 25.45 -3.77 51.51
N LYS A 392 24.25 -4.30 51.21
CA LYS A 392 23.32 -3.83 50.18
C LYS A 392 23.91 -3.74 48.77
N SER A 393 24.99 -4.52 48.52
CA SER A 393 25.61 -4.55 47.18
C SER A 393 24.81 -5.37 46.20
N VAL A 394 23.85 -6.21 46.64
CA VAL A 394 22.92 -6.95 45.78
C VAL A 394 21.48 -6.60 46.16
N ILE A 395 20.72 -6.07 45.20
CA ILE A 395 19.32 -5.59 45.41
C ILE A 395 18.40 -6.34 44.45
N LEU A 396 17.34 -6.93 44.99
CA LEU A 396 16.21 -7.45 44.25
C LEU A 396 15.09 -6.41 44.28
N GLN A 397 14.55 -6.07 43.13
CA GLN A 397 13.46 -5.08 43.00
C GLN A 397 12.27 -5.69 42.26
N PRO A 398 11.22 -6.17 42.96
CA PRO A 398 9.91 -6.32 42.35
C PRO A 398 9.46 -4.99 41.78
N LEU A 399 8.88 -5.01 40.59
CA LEU A 399 8.48 -3.78 39.88
C LEU A 399 7.15 -3.90 39.17
N PHE A 400 6.48 -2.77 39.06
CA PHE A 400 5.34 -2.54 38.22
C PHE A 400 5.63 -1.39 37.27
N ASN A 401 5.23 -1.54 36.02
CA ASN A 401 5.39 -0.50 35.00
C ASN A 401 4.07 -0.29 34.25
N ALA A 402 3.72 0.95 33.97
CA ALA A 402 2.61 1.33 33.11
C ALA A 402 3.09 2.37 32.10
N SER A 403 2.73 2.21 30.84
CA SER A 403 3.10 3.14 29.78
C SER A 403 1.98 3.35 28.78
N ILE A 404 2.00 4.52 28.16
CA ILE A 404 1.16 4.87 27.01
C ILE A 404 2.03 5.51 25.93
N VAL A 405 1.77 5.17 24.68
CA VAL A 405 2.44 5.73 23.51
C VAL A 405 1.39 6.05 22.48
N THR A 406 1.42 7.28 21.96
CA THR A 406 0.64 7.72 20.81
C THR A 406 1.59 8.20 19.74
N THR A 407 1.41 7.71 18.51
CA THR A 407 2.20 8.11 17.35
C THR A 407 1.30 8.47 16.19
N ARG A 408 1.73 9.43 15.38
CA ARG A 408 1.07 9.85 14.15
C ARG A 408 2.12 9.95 13.04
N MET A 409 1.81 9.37 11.90
CA MET A 409 2.53 9.56 10.64
C MET A 409 1.63 10.35 9.69
N ASP A 410 2.15 11.39 9.07
CA ASP A 410 1.40 12.19 8.11
C ASP A 410 1.15 11.41 6.81
N GLY A 411 0.05 11.74 6.12
CA GLY A 411 -0.28 11.14 4.84
C GLY A 411 0.71 11.55 3.74
N TYR A 412 0.86 10.72 2.73
CA TYR A 412 1.73 10.98 1.59
C TYR A 412 1.20 10.35 0.30
N SER A 413 1.78 10.75 -0.82
CA SER A 413 1.54 10.13 -2.12
C SER A 413 2.83 9.50 -2.62
N GLU A 414 2.73 8.30 -3.15
CA GLU A 414 3.84 7.61 -3.78
C GLU A 414 4.21 8.25 -5.12
N SER A 415 5.45 8.06 -5.54
CA SER A 415 5.99 8.45 -6.83
C SER A 415 6.83 7.30 -7.39
N GLY A 416 7.23 7.37 -8.67
CA GLY A 416 8.09 6.35 -9.26
C GLY A 416 7.41 5.58 -10.40
N SER A 417 7.94 4.39 -10.73
CA SER A 417 7.48 3.62 -11.90
C SER A 417 6.09 2.98 -11.71
N ALA A 418 5.56 2.93 -10.48
CA ALA A 418 4.18 2.50 -10.22
C ALA A 418 3.13 3.47 -10.82
N GLY A 419 3.54 4.71 -11.15
CA GLY A 419 2.71 5.67 -11.86
C GLY A 419 1.35 5.90 -11.19
N ASN A 420 0.28 5.85 -11.95
CA ASN A 420 -1.09 6.05 -11.48
C ASN A 420 -1.65 4.89 -10.61
N ALA A 421 -0.98 3.72 -10.60
CA ALA A 421 -1.23 2.62 -9.67
C ALA A 421 -0.45 2.75 -8.35
N GLY A 422 0.39 3.78 -8.19
CA GLY A 422 0.96 4.16 -6.90
C GLY A 422 -0.12 4.54 -5.91
N LEU A 423 0.21 4.54 -4.61
CA LEU A 423 -0.74 4.79 -3.55
C LEU A 423 -0.68 6.23 -3.04
N ARG A 424 -1.84 6.77 -2.74
CA ARG A 424 -2.02 7.81 -1.74
C ARG A 424 -2.30 7.11 -0.41
N VAL A 425 -1.50 7.42 0.60
CA VAL A 425 -1.62 6.91 1.96
C VAL A 425 -2.11 8.04 2.85
N GLU A 426 -3.19 7.83 3.58
CA GLU A 426 -3.69 8.79 4.56
C GLU A 426 -2.89 8.74 5.87
N ASP A 427 -3.13 9.71 6.75
CA ASP A 427 -2.51 9.76 8.08
C ASP A 427 -2.70 8.44 8.83
N GLN A 428 -1.67 8.00 9.53
CA GLN A 428 -1.71 6.83 10.40
C GLN A 428 -1.58 7.28 11.84
N GLU A 429 -2.48 6.85 12.70
CA GLU A 429 -2.44 7.11 14.13
C GLU A 429 -2.51 5.80 14.90
N LEU A 430 -1.65 5.65 15.91
CA LEU A 430 -1.59 4.47 16.77
C LEU A 430 -1.48 4.89 18.22
N THR A 431 -2.37 4.38 19.06
CA THR A 431 -2.30 4.56 20.52
C THR A 431 -2.25 3.20 21.21
N THR A 432 -1.18 2.97 21.96
CA THR A 432 -0.96 1.73 22.69
C THR A 432 -0.64 2.02 24.15
N ALA A 433 -1.30 1.34 25.05
CA ALA A 433 -0.95 1.29 26.47
C ALA A 433 -0.38 -0.07 26.82
N ALA A 434 0.50 -0.12 27.80
CA ALA A 434 1.05 -1.36 28.31
C ALA A 434 1.14 -1.32 29.84
N VAL A 435 0.89 -2.48 30.47
CA VAL A 435 1.19 -2.70 31.87
C VAL A 435 2.15 -3.89 31.98
N ALA A 436 3.10 -3.80 32.87
CA ALA A 436 4.06 -4.87 33.10
C ALA A 436 4.31 -5.09 34.59
N VAL A 437 4.55 -6.33 34.95
CA VAL A 437 5.05 -6.74 36.27
C VAL A 437 6.31 -7.55 36.10
N GLY A 438 7.25 -7.41 37.02
CA GLY A 438 8.51 -8.12 36.91
C GLY A 438 9.40 -7.96 38.11
N ALA A 439 10.67 -8.31 37.91
CA ALA A 439 11.69 -8.13 38.90
C ALA A 439 13.03 -7.74 38.24
N ARG A 440 13.78 -6.92 38.93
CA ARG A 440 15.15 -6.54 38.59
C ARG A 440 16.07 -6.99 39.70
N LEU A 441 17.16 -7.70 39.34
CA LEU A 441 18.27 -8.05 40.22
C LEU A 441 19.47 -7.20 39.78
N SER A 442 19.99 -6.39 40.66
CA SER A 442 21.19 -5.60 40.40
C SER A 442 22.23 -5.83 41.48
N GLY A 443 23.49 -5.80 41.10
CA GLY A 443 24.59 -6.04 42.03
C GLY A 443 25.92 -5.47 41.56
N LEU A 444 26.74 -5.03 42.52
CA LEU A 444 28.09 -4.63 42.24
C LEU A 444 28.95 -5.87 42.04
N MET A 445 29.54 -6.00 40.89
CA MET A 445 30.51 -7.04 40.58
C MET A 445 31.87 -6.52 40.98
N GLY A 446 32.47 -7.09 42.05
CA GLY A 446 33.72 -6.67 42.65
C GLY A 446 34.98 -6.83 41.80
N SER A 447 34.88 -6.81 40.49
CA SER A 447 35.99 -6.86 39.56
C SER A 447 36.25 -5.51 38.96
N ASN A 448 37.42 -4.98 39.19
CA ASN A 448 37.89 -3.71 38.63
C ASN A 448 38.08 -3.81 37.12
N VAL A 449 37.09 -3.33 36.34
CA VAL A 449 37.31 -2.97 34.96
C VAL A 449 37.76 -1.49 34.95
N PHE A 450 38.99 -1.24 34.55
CA PHE A 450 39.60 0.11 34.59
C PHE A 450 39.62 0.81 35.97
N GLY A 451 39.76 0.03 37.09
CA GLY A 451 39.82 0.60 38.43
C GLY A 451 38.49 1.03 39.04
N ARG A 452 37.35 0.65 38.42
CA ARG A 452 36.00 0.91 38.90
C ARG A 452 35.20 -0.36 39.08
N GLU A 453 34.26 -0.37 40.01
CA GLU A 453 33.31 -1.46 40.19
C GLU A 453 32.33 -1.53 39.02
N ALA A 454 32.05 -2.71 38.50
CA ALA A 454 31.05 -2.93 37.47
C ALA A 454 29.68 -3.21 38.11
N LEU A 455 28.64 -2.59 37.62
CA LEU A 455 27.25 -2.92 37.99
C LEU A 455 26.69 -3.95 37.01
N GLY A 456 26.27 -5.11 37.56
CA GLY A 456 25.51 -6.12 36.82
C GLY A 456 24.01 -5.97 37.07
N GLU A 457 23.20 -6.12 36.03
CA GLU A 457 21.73 -6.07 36.13
C GLU A 457 21.08 -7.15 35.28
N ILE A 458 20.08 -7.83 35.85
CA ILE A 458 19.18 -8.74 35.15
C ILE A 458 17.76 -8.28 35.43
N ARG A 459 16.96 -8.12 34.36
CA ARG A 459 15.56 -7.73 34.47
C ARG A 459 14.70 -8.76 33.75
N VAL A 460 13.57 -9.14 34.37
CA VAL A 460 12.56 -10.02 33.77
C VAL A 460 11.19 -9.40 33.97
N ASN A 461 10.46 -9.22 32.89
CA ASN A 461 9.11 -8.64 32.90
C ASN A 461 8.13 -9.48 32.09
N VAL A 462 6.90 -9.50 32.53
CA VAL A 462 5.74 -9.90 31.72
C VAL A 462 4.90 -8.67 31.48
N SER A 463 4.67 -8.34 30.21
CA SER A 463 3.88 -7.17 29.82
C SER A 463 2.61 -7.58 29.07
N GLN A 464 1.57 -6.78 29.24
CA GLN A 464 0.31 -6.88 28.54
C GLN A 464 0.04 -5.58 27.79
N ASP A 465 -0.02 -5.67 26.45
CA ASP A 465 -0.33 -4.55 25.56
C ASP A 465 -1.84 -4.44 25.32
N MET A 466 -2.34 -3.20 25.34
CA MET A 466 -3.72 -2.79 25.12
C MET A 466 -3.78 -1.68 24.04
N GLY A 467 -4.94 -1.51 23.38
CA GLY A 467 -5.11 -0.53 22.30
C GLY A 467 -4.67 -1.06 20.95
N ASP A 468 -4.09 -0.20 20.11
CA ASP A 468 -3.74 -0.50 18.72
C ASP A 468 -2.51 -1.41 18.67
N ARG A 469 -2.71 -2.64 18.27
CA ARG A 469 -1.67 -3.66 18.15
C ARG A 469 -1.38 -4.04 16.70
N ARG A 470 -1.91 -3.27 15.75
CA ARG A 470 -1.83 -3.52 14.33
C ARG A 470 -1.61 -2.20 13.62
N GLY A 471 -0.68 -2.13 12.69
CA GLY A 471 -0.61 -1.03 11.74
C GLY A 471 -1.84 -1.03 10.85
N GLN A 472 -2.40 0.13 10.63
CA GLN A 472 -3.52 0.37 9.73
C GLN A 472 -3.31 1.69 9.02
N ALA A 473 -3.61 1.72 7.72
CA ALA A 473 -3.63 2.93 6.92
C ALA A 473 -4.83 2.89 5.98
N ASN A 474 -5.40 4.03 5.62
CA ASN A 474 -6.29 4.11 4.48
C ASN A 474 -5.45 4.43 3.24
N VAL A 475 -5.68 3.69 2.18
CA VAL A 475 -4.93 3.82 0.93
C VAL A 475 -5.88 3.95 -0.24
N GLY A 476 -5.47 4.66 -1.29
CA GLY A 476 -6.17 4.78 -2.56
C GLY A 476 -5.17 4.85 -3.71
N PHE A 477 -5.56 4.48 -4.94
CA PHE A 477 -4.69 4.68 -6.09
C PHE A 477 -4.57 6.16 -6.44
N LEU A 478 -3.41 6.56 -6.96
CA LEU A 478 -3.20 7.94 -7.45
C LEU A 478 -4.13 8.30 -8.60
N ALA A 479 -4.60 7.31 -9.34
CA ALA A 479 -5.60 7.49 -10.39
C ALA A 479 -6.95 7.98 -9.84
N ASP A 480 -7.34 7.52 -8.64
CA ASP A 480 -8.56 7.96 -7.94
C ASP A 480 -8.26 8.19 -6.44
N PRO A 481 -7.61 9.31 -6.09
CA PRO A 481 -7.20 9.58 -4.72
C PRO A 481 -8.36 9.91 -3.78
N SER A 482 -9.58 10.06 -4.30
CA SER A 482 -10.79 10.33 -3.52
C SER A 482 -11.36 9.07 -2.86
N TYR A 483 -11.07 7.90 -3.43
CA TYR A 483 -11.52 6.62 -2.93
C TYR A 483 -10.42 5.91 -2.16
N THR A 484 -10.60 5.78 -0.85
CA THR A 484 -9.64 5.12 0.03
C THR A 484 -10.26 3.94 0.77
N ARG A 485 -9.44 2.94 1.09
CA ARG A 485 -9.81 1.74 1.84
C ARG A 485 -8.74 1.38 2.87
N PRO A 486 -9.14 0.77 3.99
CA PRO A 486 -8.19 0.37 5.02
C PRO A 486 -7.35 -0.83 4.57
N VAL A 487 -6.05 -0.75 4.80
CA VAL A 487 -5.09 -1.84 4.69
C VAL A 487 -4.48 -2.13 6.07
N TYR A 488 -4.09 -3.37 6.28
CA TYR A 488 -3.70 -3.85 7.60
C TYR A 488 -2.34 -4.55 7.57
N GLY A 489 -1.49 -4.20 8.53
CA GLY A 489 -0.27 -4.94 8.87
C GLY A 489 -0.52 -6.12 9.81
N ALA A 490 0.50 -6.90 10.06
CA ALA A 490 0.45 -8.01 11.00
C ALA A 490 0.18 -7.52 12.43
N LYS A 491 -0.56 -8.33 13.18
CA LYS A 491 -0.93 -7.98 14.55
C LYS A 491 0.17 -8.38 15.52
N VAL A 492 0.62 -7.43 16.33
CA VAL A 492 1.54 -7.67 17.44
C VAL A 492 0.85 -8.47 18.55
N GLY A 493 1.57 -9.38 19.19
CA GLY A 493 1.08 -10.12 20.34
C GLY A 493 0.65 -9.19 21.49
N SER A 494 -0.32 -9.63 22.29
CA SER A 494 -0.77 -8.83 23.43
C SER A 494 0.09 -9.03 24.69
N THR A 495 0.80 -10.15 24.78
CA THR A 495 1.64 -10.51 25.93
C THR A 495 3.07 -10.69 25.46
N ALA A 496 4.01 -10.06 26.14
CA ALA A 496 5.42 -10.20 25.88
C ALA A 496 6.20 -10.54 27.15
N PHE A 497 7.26 -11.34 26.98
CA PHE A 497 8.27 -11.61 28.00
C PHE A 497 9.53 -10.84 27.61
N GLN A 498 10.04 -10.04 28.51
CA GLN A 498 11.21 -9.17 28.29
C GLN A 498 12.29 -9.44 29.34
#